data_754df54ccdc2fe610b9dd44408845829
#
_entry.id   754df54ccdc2fe610b9dd44408845829
#
_cell.length_a   1.000
_cell.length_b   1.000
_cell.length_c   1.000
_cell.angle_alpha   90.00
_cell.angle_beta   90.00
_cell.angle_gamma   90.00
#
_symmetry.space_group_name_H-M   'P 1'
#
loop_
_entity.id
_entity.type
_entity.pdbx_description
1 polymer ?
#
loop_
_entity_poly.entity_id
_entity_poly.type
_entity_poly.pdbx_seq_one_letter_code
_entity_poly.pdbx_strand_id
1 'polypeptide(L)'
;MPASKRSPSAERILRTAARLFAVHGYSATSTRDIAAAVGVQQPAIYKHFSAKDDILAALVKLGLERPLAVGDSLDVVAAPAVVKLHRWLRESLEHLLDSPYVLASILTTPELERDRFAAERKLTERLERQVTEMIAQGQREGDVRPINSVSGARLVLALFDALALPEIAVSPPEIVDFAFTALLTDPSRLPELEHQANTLPLP
;
A
#
# COMPACT_ATOMS: atom_id res chain seq x y z
N MET A 1 -13.28 5.60 -12.57
CA MET A 1 -14.53 6.07 -11.91
C MET A 1 -14.12 6.82 -10.64
N PRO A 2 -14.62 8.03 -10.39
CA PRO A 2 -14.27 8.73 -9.15
C PRO A 2 -14.73 7.92 -7.94
N ALA A 3 -13.85 7.78 -6.95
CA ALA A 3 -14.16 7.13 -5.69
C ALA A 3 -15.46 7.74 -5.12
N SER A 4 -16.45 6.89 -4.89
CA SER A 4 -17.71 7.31 -4.26
C SER A 4 -17.37 7.98 -2.93
N LYS A 5 -17.63 9.28 -2.80
CA LYS A 5 -17.41 10.03 -1.55
C LYS A 5 -18.15 9.31 -0.42
N ARG A 6 -17.39 8.66 0.47
CA ARG A 6 -17.95 8.04 1.68
C ARG A 6 -18.58 9.13 2.54
N SER A 7 -19.61 8.76 3.30
CA SER A 7 -20.21 9.72 4.25
C SER A 7 -19.18 10.08 5.34
N PRO A 8 -19.20 11.32 5.89
CA PRO A 8 -18.31 11.71 6.99
C PRO A 8 -18.36 10.77 8.18
N SER A 9 -19.51 10.13 8.43
CA SER A 9 -19.67 9.13 9.49
C SER A 9 -18.92 7.84 9.18
N ALA A 10 -18.97 7.34 7.93
CA ALA A 10 -18.21 6.16 7.51
C ALA A 10 -16.70 6.39 7.59
N GLU A 11 -16.23 7.57 7.19
CA GLU A 11 -14.80 7.94 7.29
C GLU A 11 -14.33 7.98 8.74
N ARG A 12 -15.15 8.52 9.66
CA ARG A 12 -14.84 8.55 11.10
C ARG A 12 -14.74 7.15 11.68
N ILE A 13 -15.66 6.25 11.29
CA ILE A 13 -15.63 4.84 11.70
C ILE A 13 -14.35 4.16 11.20
N LEU A 14 -14.01 4.30 9.92
CA LEU A 14 -12.80 3.72 9.33
C LEU A 14 -11.53 4.20 10.03
N ARG A 15 -11.38 5.51 10.24
CA ARG A 15 -10.22 6.09 10.92
C ARG A 15 -10.06 5.56 12.34
N THR A 16 -11.16 5.51 13.10
CA THR A 16 -11.14 5.00 14.47
C THR A 16 -10.84 3.50 14.50
N ALA A 17 -11.46 2.72 13.61
CA ALA A 17 -11.23 1.29 13.53
C ALA A 17 -9.77 0.97 13.16
N ALA A 18 -9.20 1.69 12.17
CA ALA A 18 -7.81 1.50 11.76
C ALA A 18 -6.83 1.72 12.92
N ARG A 19 -7.05 2.77 13.73
CA ARG A 19 -6.22 3.01 14.93
C ARG A 19 -6.37 1.91 15.97
N LEU A 20 -7.58 1.43 16.23
CA LEU A 20 -7.81 0.34 17.17
C LEU A 20 -7.20 -0.97 16.68
N PHE A 21 -7.29 -1.26 15.38
CA PHE A 21 -6.66 -2.44 14.78
C PHE A 21 -5.14 -2.37 14.87
N ALA A 22 -4.55 -1.20 14.63
CA ALA A 22 -3.11 -1.01 14.74
C ALA A 22 -2.59 -1.17 16.18
N VAL A 23 -3.34 -0.68 17.18
CA VAL A 23 -2.90 -0.68 18.60
C VAL A 23 -3.21 -2.01 19.30
N HIS A 24 -4.39 -2.57 19.05
CA HIS A 24 -4.89 -3.74 19.80
C HIS A 24 -4.92 -5.02 18.94
N GLY A 25 -4.70 -4.90 17.65
CA GLY A 25 -4.92 -5.97 16.68
C GLY A 25 -6.38 -6.10 16.25
N TYR A 26 -6.58 -6.65 15.07
CA TYR A 26 -7.92 -6.85 14.50
C TYR A 26 -8.77 -7.78 15.36
N SER A 27 -8.26 -8.94 15.77
CA SER A 27 -9.02 -9.96 16.51
C SER A 27 -9.50 -9.46 17.88
N ALA A 28 -8.69 -8.67 18.59
CA ALA A 28 -9.03 -8.14 19.91
C ALA A 28 -9.96 -6.93 19.87
N THR A 29 -10.20 -6.30 18.72
CA THR A 29 -11.08 -5.15 18.57
C THR A 29 -12.48 -5.59 18.16
N SER A 30 -13.51 -5.16 18.87
CA SER A 30 -14.93 -5.40 18.54
C SER A 30 -15.59 -4.18 17.89
N THR A 31 -16.74 -4.40 17.22
CA THR A 31 -17.59 -3.28 16.72
C THR A 31 -18.14 -2.41 17.84
N ARG A 32 -18.26 -2.95 19.06
CA ARG A 32 -18.65 -2.18 20.26
C ARG A 32 -17.53 -1.23 20.68
N ASP A 33 -16.27 -1.68 20.64
CA ASP A 33 -15.11 -0.84 20.96
C ASP A 33 -14.98 0.29 19.94
N ILE A 34 -15.17 -0.01 18.65
CA ILE A 34 -15.20 1.00 17.60
C ILE A 34 -16.31 2.01 17.84
N ALA A 35 -17.53 1.56 18.14
CA ALA A 35 -18.67 2.44 18.41
C ALA A 35 -18.41 3.36 19.61
N ALA A 36 -17.89 2.81 20.70
CA ALA A 36 -17.53 3.56 21.90
C ALA A 36 -16.46 4.63 21.60
N ALA A 37 -15.42 4.27 20.86
CA ALA A 37 -14.33 5.19 20.49
C ALA A 37 -14.77 6.28 19.50
N VAL A 38 -15.75 5.98 18.63
CA VAL A 38 -16.38 6.96 17.73
C VAL A 38 -17.37 7.87 18.48
N GLY A 39 -17.86 7.46 19.67
CA GLY A 39 -18.90 8.18 20.43
C GLY A 39 -20.30 7.98 19.88
N VAL A 40 -20.61 6.77 19.37
CA VAL A 40 -21.92 6.40 18.84
C VAL A 40 -22.40 5.07 19.43
N GLN A 41 -23.69 4.77 19.27
CA GLN A 41 -24.22 3.46 19.60
C GLN A 41 -23.87 2.43 18.54
N GLN A 42 -23.62 1.16 18.91
CA GLN A 42 -23.24 0.08 18.01
C GLN A 42 -24.15 -0.05 16.76
N PRO A 43 -25.48 0.13 16.82
CA PRO A 43 -26.33 0.11 15.62
C PRO A 43 -25.97 1.16 14.57
N ALA A 44 -25.32 2.27 14.95
CA ALA A 44 -24.86 3.28 14.00
C ALA A 44 -23.69 2.78 13.14
N ILE A 45 -22.84 1.86 13.64
CA ILE A 45 -21.80 1.19 12.86
C ILE A 45 -22.45 0.35 11.75
N TYR A 46 -23.46 -0.45 12.11
CA TYR A 46 -24.13 -1.37 11.17
C TYR A 46 -24.91 -0.66 10.06
N LYS A 47 -25.22 0.64 10.20
CA LYS A 47 -25.76 1.44 9.08
C LYS A 47 -24.75 1.64 7.94
N HIS A 48 -23.45 1.51 8.21
CA HIS A 48 -22.38 1.73 7.24
C HIS A 48 -21.63 0.45 6.88
N PHE A 49 -21.47 -0.46 7.84
CA PHE A 49 -20.69 -1.69 7.69
C PHE A 49 -21.44 -2.84 8.35
N SER A 50 -21.81 -3.86 7.58
CA SER A 50 -22.60 -4.99 8.06
C SER A 50 -21.87 -5.87 9.08
N ALA A 51 -20.52 -5.86 9.03
CA ALA A 51 -19.66 -6.60 9.94
C ALA A 51 -18.32 -5.86 10.16
N LYS A 52 -17.56 -6.28 11.15
CA LYS A 52 -16.18 -5.83 11.38
C LYS A 52 -15.29 -6.11 10.18
N ASP A 53 -15.52 -7.25 9.52
CA ASP A 53 -14.81 -7.65 8.31
C ASP A 53 -14.99 -6.64 7.17
N ASP A 54 -16.17 -6.02 7.02
CA ASP A 54 -16.41 -5.01 5.99
C ASP A 54 -15.59 -3.73 6.22
N ILE A 55 -15.35 -3.40 7.49
CA ILE A 55 -14.45 -2.31 7.88
C ILE A 55 -13.01 -2.63 7.45
N LEU A 56 -12.53 -3.83 7.77
CA LEU A 56 -11.17 -4.26 7.37
C LEU A 56 -11.04 -4.29 5.86
N ALA A 57 -12.00 -4.89 5.13
CA ALA A 57 -12.00 -4.93 3.67
C ALA A 57 -11.96 -3.53 3.05
N ALA A 58 -12.71 -2.57 3.62
CA ALA A 58 -12.71 -1.19 3.17
C ALA A 58 -11.36 -0.49 3.39
N LEU A 59 -10.68 -0.77 4.51
CA LEU A 59 -9.35 -0.24 4.81
C LEU A 59 -8.28 -0.81 3.88
N VAL A 60 -8.32 -2.12 3.60
CA VAL A 60 -7.42 -2.76 2.62
C VAL A 60 -7.57 -2.12 1.24
N LYS A 61 -8.81 -1.93 0.78
CA LYS A 61 -9.07 -1.25 -0.51
C LYS A 61 -8.51 0.16 -0.54
N LEU A 62 -8.64 0.93 0.55
CA LEU A 62 -8.05 2.27 0.67
C LEU A 62 -6.52 2.24 0.54
N GLY A 63 -5.86 1.25 1.16
CA GLY A 63 -4.41 1.11 1.08
C GLY A 63 -3.91 0.73 -0.31
N LEU A 64 -4.69 -0.06 -1.06
CA LEU A 64 -4.29 -0.57 -2.37
C LEU A 64 -4.76 0.28 -3.55
N GLU A 65 -5.79 1.15 -3.37
CA GLU A 65 -6.40 1.93 -4.45
C GLU A 65 -5.37 2.82 -5.18
N ARG A 66 -4.62 3.62 -4.46
CA ARG A 66 -3.60 4.52 -5.03
C ARG A 66 -2.43 3.77 -5.65
N PRO A 67 -1.77 2.82 -4.96
CA PRO A 67 -0.69 2.03 -5.57
C PRO A 67 -1.08 1.33 -6.87
N LEU A 68 -2.28 0.73 -6.92
CA LEU A 68 -2.80 0.08 -8.12
C LEU A 68 -3.04 1.08 -9.25
N ALA A 69 -3.67 2.23 -8.94
CA ALA A 69 -3.94 3.27 -9.94
C ALA A 69 -2.65 3.88 -10.50
N VAL A 70 -1.64 4.10 -9.66
CA VAL A 70 -0.31 4.56 -10.10
C VAL A 70 0.32 3.52 -11.01
N GLY A 71 0.29 2.22 -10.64
CA GLY A 71 0.80 1.14 -11.48
C GLY A 71 0.12 1.11 -12.86
N ASP A 72 -1.21 1.19 -12.89
CA ASP A 72 -1.97 1.21 -14.15
C ASP A 72 -1.63 2.43 -15.03
N SER A 73 -1.44 3.60 -14.42
CA SER A 73 -1.10 4.82 -15.17
C SER A 73 0.33 4.77 -15.73
N LEU A 74 1.27 4.20 -14.99
CA LEU A 74 2.65 4.07 -15.42
C LEU A 74 2.84 2.97 -16.49
N ASP A 75 1.96 1.98 -16.53
CA ASP A 75 2.03 0.90 -17.54
C ASP A 75 2.01 1.45 -18.97
N VAL A 76 1.18 2.47 -19.23
CA VAL A 76 1.03 3.08 -20.55
C VAL A 76 2.03 4.19 -20.87
N VAL A 77 2.89 4.56 -19.92
CA VAL A 77 3.91 5.61 -20.11
C VAL A 77 5.13 5.03 -20.79
N ALA A 78 5.64 5.72 -21.81
CA ALA A 78 6.90 5.37 -22.49
C ALA A 78 8.10 5.83 -21.65
N ALA A 79 8.55 4.98 -20.71
CA ALA A 79 9.71 5.25 -19.85
C ALA A 79 10.38 3.91 -19.45
N PRO A 80 11.68 3.90 -19.07
CA PRO A 80 12.34 2.71 -18.55
C PRO A 80 11.59 2.13 -17.34
N ALA A 81 11.55 0.80 -17.25
CA ALA A 81 10.79 0.12 -16.20
C ALA A 81 11.30 0.47 -14.78
N VAL A 82 12.60 0.66 -14.63
CA VAL A 82 13.23 1.05 -13.37
C VAL A 82 12.80 2.46 -12.92
N VAL A 83 12.58 3.39 -13.86
CA VAL A 83 12.07 4.74 -13.58
C VAL A 83 10.61 4.68 -13.13
N LYS A 84 9.80 3.84 -13.79
CA LYS A 84 8.42 3.58 -13.40
C LYS A 84 8.34 2.97 -12.00
N LEU A 85 9.17 1.96 -11.71
CA LEU A 85 9.22 1.30 -10.41
C LEU A 85 9.59 2.29 -9.29
N HIS A 86 10.57 3.18 -9.53
CA HIS A 86 10.96 4.22 -8.58
C HIS A 86 9.78 5.15 -8.28
N ARG A 87 9.13 5.67 -9.33
CA ARG A 87 7.96 6.54 -9.17
C ARG A 87 6.84 5.85 -8.42
N TRP A 88 6.54 4.60 -8.78
CA TRP A 88 5.52 3.78 -8.15
C TRP A 88 5.79 3.57 -6.66
N LEU A 89 7.03 3.18 -6.30
CA LEU A 89 7.39 2.88 -4.91
C LEU A 89 7.26 4.13 -4.03
N ARG A 90 7.83 5.24 -4.48
CA ARG A 90 7.76 6.51 -3.76
C ARG A 90 6.33 6.96 -3.51
N GLU A 91 5.51 7.04 -4.55
CA GLU A 91 4.10 7.46 -4.43
C GLU A 91 3.28 6.54 -3.53
N SER A 92 3.56 5.25 -3.59
CA SER A 92 2.86 4.27 -2.77
C SER A 92 3.22 4.40 -1.29
N LEU A 93 4.51 4.63 -0.97
CA LEU A 93 4.97 4.87 0.39
C LEU A 93 4.41 6.19 0.97
N GLU A 94 4.48 7.28 0.18
CA GLU A 94 3.91 8.58 0.55
C GLU A 94 2.40 8.47 0.81
N HIS A 95 1.67 7.76 -0.06
CA HIS A 95 0.24 7.52 0.13
C HIS A 95 -0.08 6.81 1.46
N LEU A 96 0.68 5.78 1.82
CA LEU A 96 0.44 5.06 3.07
C LEU A 96 0.80 5.90 4.29
N LEU A 97 1.88 6.68 4.21
CA LEU A 97 2.33 7.55 5.31
C LEU A 97 1.34 8.71 5.55
N ASP A 98 0.90 9.37 4.48
CA ASP A 98 -0.02 10.51 4.54
C ASP A 98 -1.46 10.10 4.84
N SER A 99 -1.75 8.80 4.79
CA SER A 99 -3.09 8.29 5.05
C SER A 99 -3.50 8.48 6.51
N PRO A 100 -4.69 9.05 6.77
CA PRO A 100 -5.22 9.17 8.12
C PRO A 100 -5.64 7.82 8.74
N TYR A 101 -5.44 6.69 8.04
CA TYR A 101 -5.96 5.37 8.38
C TYR A 101 -4.92 4.37 8.87
N VAL A 102 -3.65 4.76 9.05
CA VAL A 102 -2.57 3.85 9.48
C VAL A 102 -2.55 2.55 8.64
N LEU A 103 -2.59 2.71 7.31
CA LEU A 103 -2.86 1.61 6.37
C LEU A 103 -1.75 0.55 6.32
N ALA A 104 -0.50 0.91 6.60
CA ALA A 104 0.60 -0.05 6.61
C ALA A 104 0.32 -1.24 7.55
N SER A 105 -0.08 -0.98 8.79
CA SER A 105 -0.45 -2.04 9.76
C SER A 105 -1.69 -2.85 9.36
N ILE A 106 -2.57 -2.27 8.53
CA ILE A 106 -3.78 -2.96 8.06
C ILE A 106 -3.45 -4.00 7.00
N LEU A 107 -2.54 -3.67 6.08
CA LEU A 107 -2.19 -4.53 4.95
C LEU A 107 -1.45 -5.81 5.36
N THR A 108 -0.84 -5.82 6.55
CA THR A 108 -0.11 -6.97 7.11
C THR A 108 -0.94 -7.81 8.09
N THR A 109 -2.23 -7.52 8.23
CA THR A 109 -3.13 -8.22 9.15
C THR A 109 -3.31 -9.69 8.76
N PRO A 110 -2.94 -10.68 9.62
CA PRO A 110 -2.98 -12.12 9.28
C PRO A 110 -4.38 -12.63 8.92
N GLU A 111 -5.41 -11.99 9.43
CA GLU A 111 -6.80 -12.33 9.17
C GLU A 111 -7.21 -12.19 7.70
N LEU A 112 -6.43 -11.47 6.88
CA LEU A 112 -6.65 -11.35 5.44
C LEU A 112 -6.50 -12.69 4.69
N GLU A 113 -5.87 -13.69 5.31
CA GLU A 113 -5.77 -15.06 4.75
C GLU A 113 -7.09 -15.82 4.77
N ARG A 114 -8.10 -15.36 5.51
CA ARG A 114 -9.42 -16.00 5.56
C ARG A 114 -10.14 -15.89 4.20
N ASP A 115 -10.93 -16.92 3.83
CA ASP A 115 -11.69 -16.95 2.56
C ASP A 115 -12.58 -15.75 2.34
N ARG A 116 -13.10 -15.19 3.39
CA ARG A 116 -13.91 -13.97 3.41
C ARG A 116 -13.22 -12.80 2.69
N PHE A 117 -11.90 -12.72 2.73
CA PHE A 117 -11.08 -11.66 2.14
C PHE A 117 -10.46 -12.03 0.78
N ALA A 118 -11.01 -13.05 0.10
CA ALA A 118 -10.51 -13.49 -1.21
C ALA A 118 -10.50 -12.36 -2.25
N ALA A 119 -11.45 -11.42 -2.19
CA ALA A 119 -11.48 -10.26 -3.09
C ALA A 119 -10.32 -9.29 -2.81
N GLU A 120 -10.02 -9.05 -1.56
CA GLU A 120 -8.94 -8.16 -1.11
C GLU A 120 -7.57 -8.80 -1.43
N ARG A 121 -7.40 -10.11 -1.22
CA ARG A 121 -6.19 -10.84 -1.63
C ARG A 121 -5.91 -10.72 -3.13
N LYS A 122 -6.94 -10.80 -3.99
CA LYS A 122 -6.77 -10.59 -5.44
C LYS A 122 -6.22 -9.20 -5.78
N LEU A 123 -6.54 -8.17 -5.00
CA LEU A 123 -5.95 -6.84 -5.18
C LEU A 123 -4.46 -6.84 -4.81
N THR A 124 -4.10 -7.48 -3.70
CA THR A 124 -2.70 -7.63 -3.29
C THR A 124 -1.90 -8.45 -4.31
N GLU A 125 -2.44 -9.55 -4.81
CA GLU A 125 -1.83 -10.34 -5.87
C GLU A 125 -1.66 -9.55 -7.17
N ARG A 126 -2.62 -8.68 -7.51
CA ARG A 126 -2.51 -7.78 -8.66
C ARG A 126 -1.35 -6.79 -8.47
N LEU A 127 -1.23 -6.20 -7.28
CA LEU A 127 -0.14 -5.31 -6.94
C LEU A 127 1.22 -6.02 -7.06
N GLU A 128 1.35 -7.23 -6.48
CA GLU A 128 2.57 -8.05 -6.59
C GLU A 128 2.93 -8.31 -8.07
N ARG A 129 1.94 -8.61 -8.91
CA ARG A 129 2.18 -8.80 -10.36
C ARG A 129 2.67 -7.55 -11.04
N GLN A 130 2.10 -6.36 -10.76
CA GLN A 130 2.58 -5.09 -11.33
C GLN A 130 4.04 -4.83 -10.98
N VAL A 131 4.42 -5.01 -9.71
CA VAL A 131 5.82 -4.82 -9.27
C VAL A 131 6.75 -5.87 -9.89
N THR A 132 6.30 -7.13 -9.93
CA THR A 132 7.06 -8.22 -10.58
C THR A 132 7.36 -7.92 -12.03
N GLU A 133 6.37 -7.42 -12.78
CA GLU A 133 6.54 -7.08 -14.21
C GLU A 133 7.51 -5.92 -14.40
N MET A 134 7.43 -4.86 -13.58
CA MET A 134 8.38 -3.74 -13.64
C MET A 134 9.82 -4.20 -13.36
N ILE A 135 10.04 -5.08 -12.37
CA ILE A 135 11.35 -5.67 -12.08
C ILE A 135 11.84 -6.52 -13.26
N ALA A 136 10.99 -7.43 -13.77
CA ALA A 136 11.35 -8.30 -14.88
C ALA A 136 11.67 -7.51 -16.15
N GLN A 137 10.93 -6.44 -16.42
CA GLN A 137 11.21 -5.54 -17.55
C GLN A 137 12.52 -4.77 -17.34
N GLY A 138 12.78 -4.23 -16.14
CA GLY A 138 14.03 -3.56 -15.81
C GLY A 138 15.26 -4.48 -15.96
N GLN A 139 15.10 -5.79 -15.72
CA GLN A 139 16.14 -6.79 -16.00
C GLN A 139 16.37 -6.97 -17.50
N ARG A 140 15.31 -7.02 -18.31
CA ARG A 140 15.44 -7.08 -19.78
C ARG A 140 16.12 -5.84 -20.37
N GLU A 141 15.90 -4.69 -19.75
CA GLU A 141 16.53 -3.40 -20.10
C GLU A 141 17.99 -3.28 -19.60
N GLY A 142 18.42 -4.16 -18.68
CA GLY A 142 19.77 -4.17 -18.12
C GLY A 142 19.97 -3.24 -16.92
N ASP A 143 18.93 -2.54 -16.47
CA ASP A 143 18.98 -1.61 -15.34
C ASP A 143 18.86 -2.32 -13.97
N VAL A 144 18.14 -3.43 -13.92
CA VAL A 144 17.95 -4.23 -12.70
C VAL A 144 18.84 -5.47 -12.77
N ARG A 145 19.58 -5.74 -11.69
CA ARG A 145 20.46 -6.92 -11.59
C ARG A 145 19.68 -8.24 -11.66
N PRO A 146 20.32 -9.36 -12.05
CA PRO A 146 19.66 -10.64 -12.20
C PRO A 146 19.26 -11.23 -10.82
N ILE A 147 17.98 -11.10 -10.48
CA ILE A 147 17.34 -11.68 -9.31
C ILE A 147 16.04 -12.39 -9.74
N ASN A 148 15.50 -13.25 -8.91
CA ASN A 148 14.14 -13.74 -9.14
C ASN A 148 13.15 -12.56 -8.98
N SER A 149 12.43 -12.19 -10.05
CA SER A 149 11.56 -11.00 -10.09
C SER A 149 10.41 -11.08 -9.09
N VAL A 150 9.84 -12.28 -8.86
CA VAL A 150 8.78 -12.48 -7.85
C VAL A 150 9.33 -12.24 -6.44
N SER A 151 10.51 -12.81 -6.13
CA SER A 151 11.16 -12.58 -4.83
C SER A 151 11.54 -11.13 -4.65
N GLY A 152 12.04 -10.46 -5.69
CA GLY A 152 12.34 -9.04 -5.68
C GLY A 152 11.12 -8.18 -5.39
N ALA A 153 9.99 -8.49 -6.04
CA ALA A 153 8.72 -7.79 -5.80
C ALA A 153 8.25 -7.95 -4.34
N ARG A 154 8.32 -9.16 -3.79
CA ARG A 154 7.95 -9.43 -2.39
C ARG A 154 8.84 -8.70 -1.40
N LEU A 155 10.16 -8.62 -1.67
CA LEU A 155 11.08 -7.87 -0.82
C LEU A 155 10.79 -6.36 -0.88
N VAL A 156 10.52 -5.81 -2.08
CA VAL A 156 10.11 -4.40 -2.23
C VAL A 156 8.81 -4.13 -1.48
N LEU A 157 7.81 -5.01 -1.59
CA LEU A 157 6.54 -4.87 -0.87
C LEU A 157 6.72 -5.01 0.64
N ALA A 158 7.62 -5.88 1.13
CA ALA A 158 7.90 -6.03 2.54
C ALA A 158 8.53 -4.76 3.18
N LEU A 159 9.16 -3.87 2.40
CA LEU A 159 9.68 -2.61 2.90
C LEU A 159 8.58 -1.65 3.38
N PHE A 160 7.34 -1.84 2.93
CA PHE A 160 6.20 -1.06 3.42
C PHE A 160 5.90 -1.32 4.90
N ASP A 161 6.28 -2.49 5.41
CA ASP A 161 6.10 -2.85 6.82
C ASP A 161 6.93 -1.95 7.74
N ALA A 162 8.02 -1.37 7.24
CA ALA A 162 8.82 -0.40 7.99
C ALA A 162 8.00 0.83 8.41
N LEU A 163 7.00 1.23 7.63
CA LEU A 163 6.09 2.34 7.97
C LEU A 163 5.12 2.00 9.11
N ALA A 164 4.92 0.70 9.40
CA ALA A 164 4.05 0.25 10.48
C ALA A 164 4.75 0.21 11.85
N LEU A 165 6.08 0.34 11.88
CA LEU A 165 6.89 0.22 13.10
C LEU A 165 7.04 1.59 13.79
N PRO A 166 6.37 1.84 14.92
CA PRO A 166 6.33 3.16 15.56
C PRO A 166 7.70 3.61 16.12
N GLU A 167 8.61 2.67 16.35
CA GLU A 167 9.93 2.93 16.93
C GLU A 167 11.02 3.19 15.88
N ILE A 168 10.72 2.92 14.60
CA ILE A 168 11.65 3.07 13.49
C ILE A 168 11.14 4.23 12.62
N ALA A 169 11.73 5.42 12.84
CA ALA A 169 11.43 6.59 12.00
C ALA A 169 12.18 6.48 10.66
N VAL A 170 11.66 5.67 9.74
CA VAL A 170 12.19 5.56 8.36
C VAL A 170 11.31 6.38 7.44
N SER A 171 11.92 7.24 6.63
CA SER A 171 11.22 8.05 5.64
C SER A 171 11.04 7.32 4.31
N PRO A 172 10.02 7.65 3.50
CA PRO A 172 9.87 7.12 2.15
C PRO A 172 11.14 7.22 1.27
N PRO A 173 11.88 8.35 1.23
CA PRO A 173 13.13 8.43 0.48
C PRO A 173 14.17 7.39 0.94
N GLU A 174 14.37 7.19 2.24
CA GLU A 174 15.33 6.20 2.76
C GLU A 174 14.96 4.77 2.34
N ILE A 175 13.67 4.43 2.33
CA ILE A 175 13.19 3.12 1.86
C ILE A 175 13.45 2.96 0.36
N VAL A 176 13.17 4.00 -0.43
CA VAL A 176 13.41 4.00 -1.88
C VAL A 176 14.90 3.84 -2.17
N ASP A 177 15.76 4.62 -1.53
CA ASP A 177 17.22 4.56 -1.70
C ASP A 177 17.77 3.17 -1.37
N PHE A 178 17.32 2.58 -0.26
CA PHE A 178 17.68 1.22 0.13
C PHE A 178 17.26 0.19 -0.92
N ALA A 179 16.00 0.25 -1.36
CA ALA A 179 15.45 -0.68 -2.36
C ALA A 179 16.22 -0.59 -3.68
N PHE A 180 16.50 0.63 -4.17
CA PHE A 180 17.15 0.83 -5.46
C PHE A 180 18.64 0.57 -5.42
N THR A 181 19.33 0.85 -4.30
CA THR A 181 20.71 0.40 -4.08
C THR A 181 20.82 -1.12 -4.19
N ALA A 182 19.81 -1.85 -3.72
CA ALA A 182 19.77 -3.30 -3.80
C ALA A 182 19.36 -3.85 -5.18
N LEU A 183 18.54 -3.12 -5.93
CA LEU A 183 17.96 -3.58 -7.21
C LEU A 183 18.82 -3.22 -8.42
N LEU A 184 19.46 -2.05 -8.43
CA LEU A 184 20.17 -1.53 -9.60
C LEU A 184 21.42 -2.35 -9.94
N THR A 185 21.67 -2.52 -11.24
CA THR A 185 22.94 -3.03 -11.76
C THR A 185 24.07 -2.03 -11.46
N ASP A 186 23.78 -0.73 -11.57
CA ASP A 186 24.67 0.38 -11.22
C ASP A 186 23.97 1.36 -10.28
N PRO A 187 24.19 1.28 -8.95
CA PRO A 187 23.59 2.18 -7.98
C PRO A 187 24.00 3.66 -8.13
N SER A 188 25.09 3.97 -8.83
CA SER A 188 25.51 5.37 -9.04
C SER A 188 24.52 6.16 -9.91
N ARG A 189 23.64 5.48 -10.65
CA ARG A 189 22.59 6.09 -11.48
C ARG A 189 21.34 6.53 -10.69
N LEU A 190 21.28 6.24 -9.39
CA LEU A 190 20.08 6.54 -8.58
C LEU A 190 19.66 8.02 -8.63
N PRO A 191 20.56 9.03 -8.53
CA PRO A 191 20.14 10.43 -8.61
C PRO A 191 19.53 10.83 -9.96
N GLU A 192 20.06 10.30 -11.07
CA GLU A 192 19.52 10.53 -12.41
C GLU A 192 18.13 9.88 -12.56
N LEU A 193 18.00 8.64 -12.08
CA LEU A 193 16.76 7.89 -12.08
C LEU A 193 15.66 8.58 -11.28
N GLU A 194 15.99 9.10 -10.11
CA GLU A 194 15.07 9.90 -9.28
C GLU A 194 14.59 11.13 -10.04
N HIS A 195 15.50 11.87 -10.66
CA HIS A 195 15.14 13.03 -11.47
C HIS A 195 14.16 12.67 -12.59
N GLN A 196 14.44 11.60 -13.33
CA GLN A 196 13.54 11.12 -14.39
C GLN A 196 12.19 10.68 -13.83
N ALA A 197 12.17 9.95 -12.72
CA ALA A 197 10.94 9.49 -12.07
C ALA A 197 10.04 10.65 -11.65
N ASN A 198 10.60 11.75 -11.16
CA ASN A 198 9.85 12.93 -10.74
C ASN A 198 9.14 13.64 -11.90
N THR A 199 9.56 13.42 -13.16
CA THR A 199 8.91 14.01 -14.34
C THR A 199 7.76 13.18 -14.89
N LEU A 200 7.60 11.92 -14.45
CA LEU A 200 6.53 11.06 -14.94
C LEU A 200 5.14 11.55 -14.48
N PRO A 201 4.14 11.51 -15.39
CA PRO A 201 2.77 11.88 -15.03
C PRO A 201 2.17 10.89 -14.04
N LEU A 202 1.31 11.37 -13.17
CA LEU A 202 0.50 10.59 -12.23
C LEU A 202 -0.99 10.77 -12.48
N PRO A 203 -1.84 9.79 -12.10
CA PRO A 203 -3.28 9.87 -12.25
C PRO A 203 -3.91 10.90 -11.30
#